data_8ef62cacdce4753ee6dbaa65d9f70360
#
_entry.id   8ef62cacdce4753ee6dbaa65d9f70360
#
_cell.length_a   1.000
_cell.length_b   1.000
_cell.length_c   1.000
_cell.angle_alpha   90.00
_cell.angle_beta   90.00
_cell.angle_gamma   90.00
#
_symmetry.space_group_name_H-M   'P 1'
#
loop_
_entity.id
_entity.type
_entity.pdbx_description
1 polymer ?
#
loop_
_entity_poly.entity_id
_entity_poly.type
_entity_poly.pdbx_seq_one_letter_code
_entity_poly.pdbx_strand_id
1 'polypeptide(L)'
;MNIATLITCFNRKEKTLRCISDIKSSIVHEDVRIDIYVVDGGSKDGTVDAIKQTHPDVFIKQEDGLFWAGGMRAAWRMALDGKVEYDFFWLVNDDTLIYQDTLQKLLDADVYAHGKYGKGGLYVGSTTAIGSNRFSYGGRKLHKWGRQSCSVILPDAECHECDMANANILLVSSEVFKSIGGFCAIYTHGIADYDYSLRAVRAGFPVLVVPGYCGECEDDHGNNWVSPKSDLKERIKYLKSPKGLAYKEYLYYIKEFFPKEYASSWFKLWLKTICPQLWERFKS
;
A
#
# COMPACT_ATOMS: atom_id res chain seq x y z
N MET A 1 5.11 9.58 21.84
CA MET A 1 5.25 8.80 20.57
C MET A 1 4.77 9.66 19.41
N ASN A 2 5.54 9.76 18.33
CA ASN A 2 5.21 10.58 17.17
C ASN A 2 4.94 9.69 15.93
N ILE A 3 3.82 9.90 15.28
CA ILE A 3 3.40 9.13 14.08
C ILE A 3 3.17 10.11 12.93
N ALA A 4 3.84 9.88 11.78
CA ALA A 4 3.53 10.56 10.54
C ALA A 4 2.55 9.71 9.72
N THR A 5 1.33 10.17 9.53
CA THR A 5 0.38 9.52 8.62
C THR A 5 0.57 10.07 7.21
N LEU A 6 0.76 9.16 6.25
CA LEU A 6 1.08 9.47 4.86
C LEU A 6 -0.09 9.08 3.95
N ILE A 7 -0.62 10.06 3.22
CA ILE A 7 -1.77 9.89 2.33
C ILE A 7 -1.44 10.48 0.96
N THR A 8 -1.89 9.85 -0.10
CA THR A 8 -1.94 10.45 -1.43
C THR A 8 -3.35 10.36 -2.00
N CYS A 9 -3.83 11.43 -2.62
CA CYS A 9 -5.17 11.51 -3.17
C CYS A 9 -5.18 12.08 -4.59
N PHE A 10 -6.25 11.79 -5.33
CA PHE A 10 -6.50 12.37 -6.66
C PHE A 10 -7.97 12.29 -7.03
N ASN A 11 -8.66 13.46 -7.10
CA ASN A 11 -10.09 13.59 -7.44
C ASN A 11 -11.01 12.69 -6.59
N ARG A 12 -10.83 12.70 -5.26
CA ARG A 12 -11.58 11.88 -4.29
C ARG A 12 -11.94 12.67 -3.03
N LYS A 13 -12.39 13.93 -3.20
CA LYS A 13 -12.63 14.85 -2.09
C LYS A 13 -13.33 14.23 -0.89
N GLU A 14 -14.52 13.67 -1.09
CA GLU A 14 -15.33 13.13 0.02
C GLU A 14 -14.66 11.94 0.73
N LYS A 15 -14.04 11.03 -0.04
CA LYS A 15 -13.33 9.87 0.51
C LYS A 15 -12.13 10.33 1.33
N THR A 16 -11.33 11.26 0.79
CA THR A 16 -10.13 11.80 1.47
C THR A 16 -10.49 12.53 2.77
N LEU A 17 -11.52 13.36 2.77
CA LEU A 17 -11.98 14.07 3.97
C LEU A 17 -12.43 13.09 5.06
N ARG A 18 -13.18 12.06 4.68
CA ARG A 18 -13.62 11.03 5.61
C ARG A 18 -12.43 10.24 6.16
N CYS A 19 -11.50 9.80 5.31
CA CYS A 19 -10.29 9.09 5.75
C CYS A 19 -9.49 9.92 6.77
N ILE A 20 -9.31 11.23 6.55
CA ILE A 20 -8.66 12.14 7.51
C ILE A 20 -9.45 12.20 8.83
N SER A 21 -10.77 12.26 8.77
CA SER A 21 -11.63 12.27 9.97
C SER A 21 -11.53 10.96 10.73
N ASP A 22 -11.52 9.81 10.05
CA ASP A 22 -11.36 8.48 10.66
C ASP A 22 -10.01 8.38 11.38
N ILE A 23 -8.91 8.83 10.75
CA ILE A 23 -7.58 8.88 11.35
C ILE A 23 -7.57 9.72 12.64
N LYS A 24 -8.18 10.91 12.60
CA LYS A 24 -8.25 11.80 13.76
C LYS A 24 -9.13 11.27 14.90
N SER A 25 -10.07 10.37 14.57
CA SER A 25 -10.94 9.72 15.56
C SER A 25 -10.37 8.41 16.10
N SER A 26 -9.15 8.04 15.71
CA SER A 26 -8.47 6.83 16.20
C SER A 26 -8.32 6.87 17.72
N ILE A 27 -8.70 5.78 18.37
CA ILE A 27 -8.56 5.62 19.83
C ILE A 27 -7.12 5.18 20.13
N VAL A 28 -6.36 6.05 20.75
CA VAL A 28 -4.97 5.82 21.19
C VAL A 28 -4.71 6.53 22.51
N HIS A 29 -3.60 6.20 23.16
CA HIS A 29 -3.16 6.89 24.40
C HIS A 29 -2.88 8.39 24.16
N GLU A 30 -3.07 9.21 25.19
CA GLU A 30 -2.93 10.68 25.13
C GLU A 30 -1.53 11.15 24.72
N ASP A 31 -0.50 10.34 24.91
CA ASP A 31 0.90 10.65 24.52
C ASP A 31 1.22 10.32 23.06
N VAL A 32 0.25 9.88 22.28
CA VAL A 32 0.43 9.64 20.84
C VAL A 32 0.07 10.91 20.05
N ARG A 33 1.07 11.47 19.39
CA ARG A 33 0.90 12.57 18.44
C ARG A 33 0.81 12.02 17.02
N ILE A 34 -0.20 12.43 16.27
CA ILE A 34 -0.41 12.07 14.87
C ILE A 34 -0.31 13.33 14.02
N ASP A 35 0.68 13.41 13.16
CA ASP A 35 0.80 14.43 12.12
C ASP A 35 0.37 13.83 10.76
N ILE A 36 -0.52 14.50 10.04
CA ILE A 36 -1.07 13.98 8.77
C ILE A 36 -0.48 14.74 7.59
N TYR A 37 0.15 14.02 6.66
CA TYR A 37 0.76 14.52 5.44
C TYR A 37 -0.01 14.02 4.23
N VAL A 38 -0.60 14.93 3.47
CA VAL A 38 -1.37 14.61 2.26
C VAL A 38 -0.64 15.15 1.04
N VAL A 39 -0.44 14.30 0.05
CA VAL A 39 0.01 14.73 -1.28
C VAL A 39 -1.13 14.55 -2.28
N ASP A 40 -1.58 15.66 -2.83
CA ASP A 40 -2.59 15.69 -3.88
C ASP A 40 -1.94 15.61 -5.25
N GLY A 41 -2.34 14.64 -6.07
CA GLY A 41 -1.78 14.36 -7.41
C GLY A 41 -2.27 15.28 -8.52
N GLY A 42 -2.87 16.43 -8.19
CA GLY A 42 -3.41 17.41 -9.14
C GLY A 42 -4.94 17.34 -9.26
N SER A 43 -5.65 17.17 -8.14
CA SER A 43 -7.12 17.16 -8.10
C SER A 43 -7.73 18.47 -8.60
N LYS A 44 -8.89 18.35 -9.26
CA LYS A 44 -9.67 19.47 -9.79
C LYS A 44 -11.09 19.53 -9.20
N ASP A 45 -11.39 18.67 -8.24
CA ASP A 45 -12.70 18.56 -7.59
C ASP A 45 -12.81 19.40 -6.30
N GLY A 46 -11.80 20.23 -6.00
CA GLY A 46 -11.74 21.06 -4.80
C GLY A 46 -11.23 20.33 -3.57
N THR A 47 -10.59 19.16 -3.71
CA THR A 47 -10.03 18.36 -2.60
C THR A 47 -9.09 19.20 -1.74
N VAL A 48 -8.11 19.89 -2.35
CA VAL A 48 -7.10 20.67 -1.62
C VAL A 48 -7.72 21.78 -0.77
N ASP A 49 -8.65 22.55 -1.36
CA ASP A 49 -9.31 23.67 -0.66
C ASP A 49 -10.18 23.16 0.48
N ALA A 50 -10.91 22.06 0.25
CA ALA A 50 -11.73 21.43 1.28
C ALA A 50 -10.89 20.95 2.47
N ILE A 51 -9.74 20.30 2.24
CA ILE A 51 -8.84 19.85 3.32
C ILE A 51 -8.33 21.08 4.11
N LYS A 52 -7.84 22.12 3.44
CA LYS A 52 -7.36 23.34 4.12
C LYS A 52 -8.43 24.02 4.97
N GLN A 53 -9.69 23.97 4.53
CA GLN A 53 -10.81 24.58 5.23
C GLN A 53 -11.26 23.73 6.44
N THR A 54 -11.38 22.42 6.29
CA THR A 54 -11.95 21.53 7.32
C THR A 54 -10.91 20.93 8.27
N HIS A 55 -9.66 20.81 7.79
CA HIS A 55 -8.53 20.21 8.52
C HIS A 55 -7.27 21.07 8.39
N PRO A 56 -7.25 22.32 8.95
CA PRO A 56 -6.16 23.28 8.77
C PRO A 56 -4.83 22.84 9.39
N ASP A 57 -4.84 21.82 10.24
CA ASP A 57 -3.68 21.21 10.89
C ASP A 57 -3.03 20.11 10.02
N VAL A 58 -3.63 19.74 8.89
CA VAL A 58 -3.07 18.75 7.95
C VAL A 58 -2.03 19.41 7.04
N PHE A 59 -0.87 18.79 6.93
CA PHE A 59 0.17 19.22 5.99
C PHE A 59 -0.20 18.74 4.58
N ILE A 60 -0.60 19.65 3.71
CA ILE A 60 -1.01 19.33 2.34
C ILE A 60 -0.12 20.00 1.30
N LYS A 61 0.28 19.23 0.28
CA LYS A 61 1.01 19.69 -0.90
C LYS A 61 0.32 19.15 -2.15
N GLN A 62 0.16 20.00 -3.17
CA GLN A 62 -0.24 19.58 -4.49
C GLN A 62 1.01 19.38 -5.37
N GLU A 63 1.08 18.22 -6.03
CA GLU A 63 2.18 17.87 -6.94
C GLU A 63 1.62 17.02 -8.08
N ASP A 64 1.41 17.67 -9.24
CA ASP A 64 0.73 17.08 -10.39
C ASP A 64 1.49 15.88 -11.00
N GLY A 65 0.73 14.94 -11.55
CA GLY A 65 1.28 13.81 -12.29
C GLY A 65 1.87 12.69 -11.44
N LEU A 66 1.79 12.79 -10.12
CA LEU A 66 2.15 11.70 -9.24
C LEU A 66 1.02 10.66 -9.20
N PHE A 67 1.42 9.42 -9.34
CA PHE A 67 0.60 8.27 -9.01
C PHE A 67 0.85 7.86 -7.55
N TRP A 68 0.18 6.80 -7.10
CA TRP A 68 0.16 6.40 -5.71
C TRP A 68 1.57 6.28 -5.06
N ALA A 69 2.48 5.48 -5.63
CA ALA A 69 3.81 5.31 -5.04
C ALA A 69 4.65 6.59 -5.08
N GLY A 70 4.47 7.41 -6.13
CA GLY A 70 5.09 8.72 -6.23
C GLY A 70 4.59 9.69 -5.17
N GLY A 71 3.27 9.73 -4.96
CA GLY A 71 2.62 10.55 -3.93
C GLY A 71 3.04 10.15 -2.52
N MET A 72 3.06 8.83 -2.23
CA MET A 72 3.55 8.33 -0.92
C MET A 72 5.01 8.71 -0.65
N ARG A 73 5.90 8.63 -1.64
CA ARG A 73 7.29 9.12 -1.49
C ARG A 73 7.36 10.63 -1.24
N ALA A 74 6.49 11.40 -1.87
CA ALA A 74 6.43 12.84 -1.65
C ALA A 74 5.90 13.16 -0.24
N ALA A 75 4.88 12.46 0.26
CA ALA A 75 4.38 12.59 1.62
C ALA A 75 5.46 12.21 2.65
N TRP A 76 6.21 11.14 2.39
CA TRP A 76 7.35 10.75 3.24
C TRP A 76 8.41 11.86 3.31
N ARG A 77 8.78 12.44 2.17
CA ARG A 77 9.74 13.56 2.14
C ARG A 77 9.23 14.74 2.96
N MET A 78 7.95 15.11 2.82
CA MET A 78 7.37 16.20 3.63
C MET A 78 7.49 15.93 5.13
N ALA A 79 7.25 14.71 5.58
CA ALA A 79 7.39 14.33 6.99
C ALA A 79 8.85 14.40 7.45
N LEU A 80 9.81 14.00 6.61
CA LEU A 80 11.24 14.00 6.93
C LEU A 80 11.90 15.40 6.86
N ASP A 81 11.35 16.30 6.03
CA ASP A 81 11.84 17.69 5.94
C ASP A 81 11.51 18.53 7.18
N GLY A 82 10.63 18.03 8.06
CA GLY A 82 10.28 18.63 9.33
C GLY A 82 11.36 18.43 10.41
N LYS A 83 11.15 19.12 11.56
CA LYS A 83 12.03 18.97 12.75
C LYS A 83 11.60 17.84 13.70
N VAL A 84 10.49 17.16 13.39
CA VAL A 84 9.92 16.10 14.22
C VAL A 84 10.58 14.77 13.85
N GLU A 85 11.11 14.07 14.85
CA GLU A 85 11.48 12.67 14.68
C GLU A 85 10.25 11.80 14.91
N TYR A 86 9.94 10.96 13.90
CA TYR A 86 8.81 10.05 13.95
C TYR A 86 9.26 8.64 14.36
N ASP A 87 8.51 8.06 15.30
CA ASP A 87 8.67 6.68 15.70
C ASP A 87 8.08 5.72 14.68
N PHE A 88 7.02 6.19 13.98
CA PHE A 88 6.32 5.42 12.96
C PHE A 88 5.89 6.28 11.78
N PHE A 89 5.77 5.61 10.61
CA PHE A 89 5.10 6.12 9.43
C PHE A 89 3.86 5.27 9.14
N TRP A 90 2.68 5.86 9.20
CA TRP A 90 1.42 5.17 8.94
C TRP A 90 0.93 5.49 7.54
N LEU A 91 1.07 4.54 6.61
CA LEU A 91 0.61 4.67 5.24
C LEU A 91 -0.86 4.28 5.16
N VAL A 92 -1.67 5.15 4.57
CA VAL A 92 -3.11 4.96 4.43
C VAL A 92 -3.58 5.38 3.05
N ASN A 93 -4.43 4.56 2.42
CA ASN A 93 -5.10 4.98 1.19
C ASN A 93 -6.27 5.92 1.51
N ASP A 94 -6.42 6.96 0.69
CA ASP A 94 -7.43 8.02 0.84
C ASP A 94 -8.89 7.54 0.72
N ASP A 95 -9.11 6.32 0.26
CA ASP A 95 -10.43 5.69 0.08
C ASP A 95 -10.73 4.55 1.08
N THR A 96 -9.87 4.37 2.06
CA THR A 96 -10.07 3.38 3.12
C THR A 96 -10.91 3.96 4.26
N LEU A 97 -11.92 3.22 4.70
CA LEU A 97 -12.64 3.42 5.95
C LEU A 97 -11.84 2.78 7.08
N ILE A 98 -11.41 3.57 8.04
CA ILE A 98 -10.54 3.08 9.12
C ILE A 98 -11.38 2.91 10.38
N TYR A 99 -11.26 1.75 11.05
CA TYR A 99 -11.90 1.53 12.35
C TYR A 99 -11.13 2.27 13.46
N GLN A 100 -11.85 2.71 14.49
CA GLN A 100 -11.29 3.54 15.56
C GLN A 100 -10.16 2.85 16.35
N ASP A 101 -10.19 1.53 16.47
CA ASP A 101 -9.21 0.72 17.19
C ASP A 101 -8.00 0.29 16.31
N THR A 102 -8.00 0.67 15.04
CA THR A 102 -6.98 0.22 14.07
C THR A 102 -5.58 0.62 14.48
N LEU A 103 -5.36 1.89 14.82
CA LEU A 103 -4.01 2.35 15.18
C LEU A 103 -3.51 1.65 16.44
N GLN A 104 -4.37 1.41 17.43
CA GLN A 104 -4.00 0.66 18.63
C GLN A 104 -3.57 -0.76 18.29
N LYS A 105 -4.31 -1.48 17.44
CA LYS A 105 -3.93 -2.84 16.98
C LYS A 105 -2.56 -2.86 16.28
N LEU A 106 -2.27 -1.84 15.48
CA LEU A 106 -0.97 -1.71 14.80
C LEU A 106 0.17 -1.47 15.80
N LEU A 107 -0.05 -0.64 16.83
CA LEU A 107 0.92 -0.38 17.90
C LEU A 107 1.12 -1.60 18.81
N ASP A 108 0.06 -2.33 19.13
CA ASP A 108 0.14 -3.58 19.89
C ASP A 108 0.95 -4.65 19.14
N ALA A 109 0.87 -4.66 17.80
CA ALA A 109 1.71 -5.54 16.99
C ALA A 109 3.20 -5.14 17.02
N ASP A 110 3.53 -3.86 17.21
CA ASP A 110 4.90 -3.42 17.44
C ASP A 110 5.45 -3.92 18.79
N VAL A 111 4.63 -3.81 19.84
CA VAL A 111 4.98 -4.38 21.16
C VAL A 111 5.21 -5.89 21.06
N TYR A 112 4.33 -6.60 20.35
CA TYR A 112 4.50 -8.03 20.07
C TYR A 112 5.79 -8.32 19.30
N ALA A 113 6.10 -7.51 18.27
CA ALA A 113 7.31 -7.67 17.46
C ALA A 113 8.58 -7.48 18.28
N HIS A 114 8.64 -6.45 19.12
CA HIS A 114 9.76 -6.24 20.04
C HIS A 114 9.93 -7.40 21.03
N GLY A 115 8.83 -7.91 21.61
CA GLY A 115 8.85 -9.05 22.50
C GLY A 115 9.34 -10.34 21.85
N LYS A 116 8.96 -10.59 20.59
CA LYS A 116 9.26 -11.85 19.89
C LYS A 116 10.56 -11.80 19.08
N TYR A 117 10.84 -10.67 18.40
CA TYR A 117 11.96 -10.54 17.46
C TYR A 117 13.04 -9.55 17.93
N GLY A 118 12.82 -8.83 19.04
CA GLY A 118 13.74 -7.86 19.61
C GLY A 118 13.89 -6.56 18.79
N LYS A 119 12.94 -6.26 17.90
CA LYS A 119 12.95 -5.09 17.01
C LYS A 119 11.58 -4.79 16.43
N GLY A 120 11.41 -3.56 15.92
CA GLY A 120 10.23 -3.14 15.19
C GLY A 120 10.06 -3.81 13.82
N GLY A 121 8.96 -3.51 13.13
CA GLY A 121 8.60 -4.17 11.87
C GLY A 121 7.67 -3.36 10.97
N LEU A 122 7.00 -4.08 10.08
CA LEU A 122 5.87 -3.61 9.29
C LEU A 122 4.58 -4.28 9.80
N TYR A 123 3.52 -3.50 10.01
CA TYR A 123 2.26 -3.98 10.56
C TYR A 123 1.13 -3.63 9.61
N VAL A 124 0.51 -4.66 9.01
CA VAL A 124 -0.54 -4.49 8.01
C VAL A 124 -1.91 -4.76 8.60
N GLY A 125 -2.81 -3.79 8.46
CA GLY A 125 -4.22 -3.93 8.76
C GLY A 125 -4.96 -4.55 7.58
N SER A 126 -5.68 -5.64 7.82
CA SER A 126 -6.55 -6.25 6.82
C SER A 126 -7.86 -5.48 6.69
N THR A 127 -8.41 -5.41 5.46
CA THR A 127 -9.69 -4.76 5.17
C THR A 127 -10.68 -5.72 4.54
N THR A 128 -11.96 -5.41 4.70
CA THR A 128 -13.05 -6.03 3.92
C THR A 128 -13.48 -5.11 2.78
N ALA A 129 -14.15 -5.65 1.78
CA ALA A 129 -14.81 -4.85 0.76
C ALA A 129 -15.98 -4.08 1.40
N ILE A 130 -16.18 -2.83 1.00
CA ILE A 130 -17.17 -1.92 1.60
C ILE A 130 -18.55 -2.59 1.63
N GLY A 131 -19.16 -2.57 2.82
CA GLY A 131 -20.50 -3.16 3.06
C GLY A 131 -20.56 -4.69 2.95
N SER A 132 -19.43 -5.40 3.03
CA SER A 132 -19.39 -6.85 3.00
C SER A 132 -18.33 -7.42 3.95
N ASN A 133 -18.46 -8.72 4.27
CA ASN A 133 -17.45 -9.43 5.06
C ASN A 133 -16.33 -10.06 4.19
N ARG A 134 -16.31 -9.77 2.88
CA ARG A 134 -15.32 -10.34 1.97
C ARG A 134 -13.99 -9.62 2.14
N PHE A 135 -12.92 -10.38 2.40
CA PHE A 135 -11.54 -9.85 2.43
C PHE A 135 -11.22 -9.08 1.14
N SER A 136 -10.60 -7.91 1.27
CA SER A 136 -10.13 -7.09 0.15
C SER A 136 -8.62 -6.93 0.13
N TYR A 137 -8.01 -6.35 1.14
CA TYR A 137 -6.57 -6.11 1.23
C TYR A 137 -5.99 -6.58 2.56
N GLY A 138 -4.67 -6.87 2.58
CA GLY A 138 -3.94 -7.32 3.78
C GLY A 138 -2.61 -7.97 3.44
N GLY A 139 -2.19 -8.94 4.24
CA GLY A 139 -0.93 -9.65 4.07
C GLY A 139 -1.04 -10.92 3.22
N ARG A 140 0.09 -11.31 2.63
CA ARG A 140 0.25 -12.55 1.87
C ARG A 140 1.52 -13.28 2.27
N LYS A 141 1.45 -14.60 2.35
CA LYS A 141 2.60 -15.47 2.62
C LYS A 141 3.03 -16.19 1.35
N LEU A 142 4.31 -16.11 1.00
CA LEU A 142 4.88 -16.88 -0.10
C LEU A 142 4.91 -18.36 0.25
N HIS A 143 4.46 -19.22 -0.67
CA HIS A 143 4.56 -20.67 -0.47
C HIS A 143 6.02 -21.13 -0.46
N LYS A 144 6.88 -20.42 -1.18
CA LYS A 144 8.32 -20.63 -1.21
C LYS A 144 9.03 -19.32 -1.56
N TRP A 145 10.05 -18.97 -0.79
CA TRP A 145 10.89 -17.83 -1.09
C TRP A 145 11.51 -17.91 -2.51
N GLY A 146 11.45 -16.81 -3.25
CA GLY A 146 11.91 -16.77 -4.65
C GLY A 146 10.91 -17.32 -5.67
N ARG A 147 9.65 -17.57 -5.27
CA ARG A 147 8.50 -17.90 -6.14
C ARG A 147 7.34 -16.94 -5.86
N GLN A 148 6.62 -16.54 -6.91
CA GLN A 148 5.47 -15.61 -6.78
C GLN A 148 4.22 -16.23 -6.13
N SER A 149 4.15 -17.58 -6.11
CA SER A 149 3.00 -18.27 -5.55
C SER A 149 2.86 -17.97 -4.07
N CYS A 150 1.69 -17.47 -3.67
CA CYS A 150 1.40 -17.03 -2.31
C CYS A 150 -0.07 -17.30 -1.94
N SER A 151 -0.34 -17.31 -0.65
CA SER A 151 -1.69 -17.33 -0.08
C SER A 151 -1.97 -16.03 0.67
N VAL A 152 -3.23 -15.63 0.68
CA VAL A 152 -3.72 -14.56 1.55
C VAL A 152 -3.68 -15.03 3.00
N ILE A 153 -3.28 -14.16 3.91
CA ILE A 153 -3.42 -14.35 5.36
C ILE A 153 -4.72 -13.67 5.77
N LEU A 154 -5.72 -14.46 6.14
CA LEU A 154 -6.94 -13.93 6.75
C LEU A 154 -6.65 -13.58 8.21
N PRO A 155 -7.07 -12.39 8.69
CA PRO A 155 -6.85 -12.01 10.07
C PRO A 155 -7.75 -12.82 11.01
N ASP A 156 -7.20 -13.18 12.16
CA ASP A 156 -7.94 -13.75 13.30
C ASP A 156 -7.61 -13.00 14.60
N ALA A 157 -7.55 -13.65 15.74
CA ALA A 157 -7.27 -13.00 17.02
C ALA A 157 -5.76 -12.82 17.30
N GLU A 158 -4.86 -13.28 16.39
CA GLU A 158 -3.42 -13.26 16.60
C GLU A 158 -2.68 -12.50 15.50
N CYS A 159 -1.43 -12.11 15.78
CA CYS A 159 -0.53 -11.58 14.75
C CYS A 159 0.06 -12.72 13.91
N HIS A 160 -0.01 -12.59 12.58
CA HIS A 160 0.54 -13.57 11.65
C HIS A 160 1.66 -12.99 10.80
N GLU A 161 2.75 -13.74 10.66
CA GLU A 161 3.82 -13.38 9.73
C GLU A 161 3.33 -13.46 8.29
N CYS A 162 3.65 -12.43 7.52
CA CYS A 162 3.49 -12.41 6.08
C CYS A 162 4.79 -11.97 5.38
N ASP A 163 4.86 -12.09 4.07
CA ASP A 163 6.02 -11.66 3.28
C ASP A 163 5.72 -10.44 2.43
N MET A 164 4.48 -10.28 2.03
CA MET A 164 3.98 -9.17 1.23
C MET A 164 2.77 -8.54 1.91
N ALA A 165 2.74 -7.22 1.97
CA ALA A 165 1.70 -6.43 2.61
C ALA A 165 1.16 -5.37 1.67
N ASN A 166 -0.18 -5.19 1.63
CA ASN A 166 -0.78 -4.03 1.00
C ASN A 166 -0.68 -2.82 1.92
N ALA A 167 -0.40 -1.64 1.35
CA ALA A 167 -0.28 -0.41 2.12
C ALA A 167 -1.56 0.43 2.13
N ASN A 168 -2.74 -0.20 2.04
CA ASN A 168 -4.01 0.46 2.33
C ASN A 168 -4.08 0.90 3.80
N ILE A 169 -3.56 0.06 4.70
CA ILE A 169 -3.31 0.33 6.12
C ILE A 169 -1.99 -0.34 6.47
N LEU A 170 -0.90 0.41 6.55
CA LEU A 170 0.43 -0.14 6.86
C LEU A 170 1.18 0.79 7.81
N LEU A 171 1.49 0.30 9.01
CA LEU A 171 2.37 1.00 9.93
C LEU A 171 3.80 0.51 9.77
N VAL A 172 4.72 1.44 9.61
CA VAL A 172 6.17 1.21 9.39
C VAL A 172 6.93 1.73 10.59
N SER A 173 7.67 0.89 11.31
CA SER A 173 8.54 1.38 12.38
C SER A 173 9.71 2.22 11.81
N SER A 174 10.17 3.20 12.57
CA SER A 174 11.33 4.01 12.17
C SER A 174 12.59 3.18 11.99
N GLU A 175 12.71 2.05 12.68
CA GLU A 175 13.82 1.11 12.52
C GLU A 175 13.87 0.53 11.09
N VAL A 176 12.72 0.09 10.56
CA VAL A 176 12.63 -0.37 9.17
C VAL A 176 13.01 0.75 8.22
N PHE A 177 12.41 1.94 8.40
CA PHE A 177 12.69 3.08 7.53
C PHE A 177 14.18 3.48 7.55
N LYS A 178 14.80 3.53 8.72
CA LYS A 178 16.23 3.83 8.87
C LYS A 178 17.12 2.80 8.19
N SER A 179 16.70 1.53 8.14
CA SER A 179 17.44 0.44 7.53
C SER A 179 17.32 0.37 6.01
N ILE A 180 16.10 0.48 5.47
CA ILE A 180 15.84 0.23 4.04
C ILE A 180 15.29 1.44 3.26
N GLY A 181 15.12 2.59 3.92
CA GLY A 181 14.51 3.79 3.36
C GLY A 181 13.02 3.62 3.06
N GLY A 182 12.46 4.48 2.21
CA GLY A 182 11.07 4.42 1.76
C GLY A 182 10.86 3.56 0.49
N PHE A 183 9.78 3.83 -0.23
CA PHE A 183 9.48 3.13 -1.50
C PHE A 183 10.52 3.39 -2.58
N CYS A 184 10.90 2.35 -3.32
CA CYS A 184 11.84 2.43 -4.42
C CYS A 184 11.31 3.37 -5.52
N ALA A 185 12.18 4.23 -6.06
CA ALA A 185 11.83 5.25 -7.04
C ALA A 185 11.36 4.70 -8.39
N ILE A 186 11.67 3.43 -8.68
CA ILE A 186 11.26 2.80 -9.94
C ILE A 186 9.74 2.61 -10.04
N TYR A 187 9.05 2.45 -8.90
CA TYR A 187 7.61 2.23 -8.89
C TYR A 187 6.85 3.55 -8.97
N THR A 188 5.93 3.61 -9.92
CA THR A 188 5.08 4.77 -10.15
C THR A 188 3.76 4.63 -9.40
N HIS A 189 3.15 3.43 -9.43
CA HIS A 189 1.81 3.20 -8.88
C HIS A 189 1.79 1.97 -7.97
N GLY A 190 1.39 0.79 -8.47
CA GLY A 190 1.30 -0.44 -7.71
C GLY A 190 2.64 -1.13 -7.46
N ILE A 191 2.62 -2.27 -6.79
CA ILE A 191 3.77 -3.15 -6.50
C ILE A 191 4.77 -2.58 -5.48
N ALA A 192 4.80 -1.27 -5.28
CA ALA A 192 5.76 -0.63 -4.38
C ALA A 192 5.64 -1.12 -2.93
N ASP A 193 4.44 -1.44 -2.48
CA ASP A 193 4.14 -2.01 -1.17
C ASP A 193 4.65 -3.45 -1.01
N TYR A 194 4.49 -4.27 -2.04
CA TYR A 194 5.06 -5.63 -2.06
C TYR A 194 6.59 -5.62 -2.13
N ASP A 195 7.18 -4.74 -2.95
CA ASP A 195 8.63 -4.54 -2.95
C ASP A 195 9.13 -4.14 -1.56
N TYR A 196 8.44 -3.19 -0.92
CA TYR A 196 8.83 -2.67 0.38
C TYR A 196 8.81 -3.74 1.46
N SER A 197 7.72 -4.50 1.54
CA SER A 197 7.60 -5.59 2.51
C SER A 197 8.62 -6.71 2.27
N LEU A 198 8.87 -7.10 1.01
CA LEU A 198 9.90 -8.10 0.69
C LEU A 198 11.32 -7.60 1.00
N ARG A 199 11.61 -6.29 0.82
CA ARG A 199 12.89 -5.69 1.26
C ARG A 199 13.03 -5.72 2.77
N ALA A 200 11.95 -5.45 3.51
CA ALA A 200 11.95 -5.53 4.98
C ALA A 200 12.23 -6.97 5.46
N VAL A 201 11.56 -7.97 4.87
CA VAL A 201 11.83 -9.39 5.16
C VAL A 201 13.28 -9.76 4.87
N ARG A 202 13.85 -9.33 3.71
CA ARG A 202 15.27 -9.57 3.37
C ARG A 202 16.24 -8.92 4.35
N ALA A 203 15.87 -7.77 4.91
CA ALA A 203 16.65 -7.08 5.94
C ALA A 203 16.45 -7.68 7.35
N GLY A 204 15.64 -8.74 7.46
CA GLY A 204 15.38 -9.47 8.69
C GLY A 204 14.36 -8.82 9.62
N PHE A 205 13.53 -7.89 9.11
CA PHE A 205 12.44 -7.31 9.88
C PHE A 205 11.17 -8.16 9.78
N PRO A 206 10.39 -8.28 10.88
CA PRO A 206 9.09 -8.92 10.82
C PRO A 206 8.10 -8.09 10.01
N VAL A 207 7.27 -8.77 9.22
CA VAL A 207 6.10 -8.19 8.55
C VAL A 207 4.89 -8.95 9.06
N LEU A 208 3.97 -8.27 9.74
CA LEU A 208 2.89 -8.91 10.50
C LEU A 208 1.51 -8.40 10.03
N VAL A 209 0.60 -9.33 9.80
CA VAL A 209 -0.84 -9.06 9.75
C VAL A 209 -1.33 -8.91 11.20
N VAL A 210 -1.97 -7.78 11.51
CA VAL A 210 -2.48 -7.54 12.87
C VAL A 210 -3.83 -8.23 13.09
N PRO A 211 -4.25 -8.45 14.36
CA PRO A 211 -5.49 -9.12 14.68
C PRO A 211 -6.75 -8.40 14.15
N GLY A 212 -7.67 -9.20 13.61
CA GLY A 212 -8.96 -8.75 13.12
C GLY A 212 -8.88 -7.83 11.91
N TYR A 213 -10.03 -7.34 11.47
CA TYR A 213 -10.10 -6.34 10.42
C TYR A 213 -9.89 -4.93 11.00
N CYS A 214 -9.25 -4.08 10.20
CA CYS A 214 -8.86 -2.72 10.55
C CYS A 214 -9.64 -1.66 9.76
N GLY A 215 -10.49 -2.07 8.84
CA GLY A 215 -11.26 -1.14 8.03
C GLY A 215 -11.94 -1.79 6.83
N GLU A 216 -12.53 -0.93 5.99
CA GLU A 216 -13.15 -1.34 4.74
C GLU A 216 -12.50 -0.56 3.58
N CYS A 217 -12.26 -1.24 2.46
CA CYS A 217 -11.74 -0.64 1.23
C CYS A 217 -12.30 -1.36 0.02
N GLU A 218 -12.70 -0.62 -1.01
CA GLU A 218 -13.18 -1.21 -2.25
C GLU A 218 -12.13 -2.14 -2.85
N ASP A 219 -12.56 -3.31 -3.33
CA ASP A 219 -11.71 -4.26 -4.02
C ASP A 219 -11.59 -3.88 -5.51
N ASP A 220 -10.61 -3.03 -5.80
CA ASP A 220 -10.29 -2.60 -7.17
C ASP A 220 -9.54 -3.68 -7.99
N HIS A 221 -9.36 -4.89 -7.42
CA HIS A 221 -8.71 -6.02 -8.11
C HIS A 221 -9.60 -6.69 -9.17
N GLY A 222 -10.73 -6.10 -9.52
CA GLY A 222 -11.59 -6.56 -10.61
C GLY A 222 -10.83 -6.76 -11.92
N ASN A 223 -11.46 -7.41 -12.90
CA ASN A 223 -10.89 -7.75 -14.20
C ASN A 223 -10.43 -6.54 -15.04
N ASN A 224 -9.43 -5.80 -14.54
CA ASN A 224 -8.77 -4.67 -15.19
C ASN A 224 -7.98 -5.05 -16.47
N TRP A 225 -8.27 -6.22 -17.00
CA TRP A 225 -7.76 -6.69 -18.28
C TRP A 225 -8.37 -5.86 -19.40
N VAL A 226 -7.52 -5.39 -20.27
CA VAL A 226 -7.99 -4.82 -21.52
C VAL A 226 -8.87 -5.86 -22.21
N SER A 227 -10.11 -5.45 -22.51
CA SER A 227 -11.05 -6.32 -23.21
C SER A 227 -10.39 -6.97 -24.43
N PRO A 228 -10.62 -8.27 -24.71
CA PRO A 228 -10.18 -8.92 -25.94
C PRO A 228 -10.62 -8.19 -27.23
N LYS A 229 -11.64 -7.33 -27.12
CA LYS A 229 -12.16 -6.49 -28.22
C LYS A 229 -11.31 -5.24 -28.49
N SER A 230 -10.39 -4.86 -27.57
CA SER A 230 -9.49 -3.73 -27.78
C SER A 230 -8.46 -4.04 -28.86
N ASP A 231 -8.03 -3.02 -29.60
CA ASP A 231 -6.98 -3.18 -30.59
C ASP A 231 -5.60 -3.44 -29.94
N LEU A 232 -4.63 -3.90 -30.72
CA LEU A 232 -3.29 -4.24 -30.23
C LEU A 232 -2.58 -2.99 -29.66
N LYS A 233 -2.79 -1.82 -30.23
CA LYS A 233 -2.17 -0.57 -29.79
C LYS A 233 -2.65 -0.17 -28.38
N GLU A 234 -3.95 -0.30 -28.14
CA GLU A 234 -4.54 -0.06 -26.81
C GLU A 234 -4.02 -1.06 -25.78
N ARG A 235 -3.91 -2.34 -26.14
CA ARG A 235 -3.35 -3.37 -25.25
C ARG A 235 -1.88 -3.13 -24.93
N ILE A 236 -1.06 -2.69 -25.89
CA ILE A 236 0.34 -2.30 -25.62
C ILE A 236 0.39 -1.05 -24.74
N LYS A 237 -0.51 -0.07 -24.92
CA LYS A 237 -0.60 1.09 -24.04
C LYS A 237 -0.93 0.67 -22.60
N TYR A 238 -1.88 -0.24 -22.42
CA TYR A 238 -2.25 -0.79 -21.13
C TYR A 238 -1.09 -1.60 -20.49
N LEU A 239 -0.40 -2.45 -21.27
CA LEU A 239 0.78 -3.18 -20.82
C LEU A 239 1.82 -2.24 -20.18
N LYS A 240 2.03 -1.06 -20.78
CA LYS A 240 3.05 -0.10 -20.35
C LYS A 240 2.56 0.90 -19.32
N SER A 241 1.24 1.02 -19.13
CA SER A 241 0.65 2.00 -18.21
C SER A 241 0.91 1.65 -16.74
N PRO A 242 1.25 2.63 -15.88
CA PRO A 242 1.35 2.41 -14.44
C PRO A 242 0.06 1.88 -13.80
N LYS A 243 -1.11 2.30 -14.30
CA LYS A 243 -2.43 1.79 -13.88
C LYS A 243 -2.84 0.50 -14.61
N GLY A 244 -2.03 0.02 -15.55
CA GLY A 244 -2.23 -1.23 -16.27
C GLY A 244 -1.35 -2.34 -15.70
N LEU A 245 -0.54 -2.95 -16.58
CA LEU A 245 0.35 -4.04 -16.17
C LEU A 245 1.74 -3.55 -15.73
N ALA A 246 2.01 -2.24 -15.76
CA ALA A 246 3.25 -1.61 -15.32
C ALA A 246 4.52 -2.38 -15.78
N TYR A 247 4.59 -2.74 -17.06
CA TYR A 247 5.52 -3.71 -17.65
C TYR A 247 6.97 -3.64 -17.12
N LYS A 248 7.55 -2.43 -17.10
CA LYS A 248 8.94 -2.24 -16.67
C LYS A 248 9.09 -2.45 -15.16
N GLU A 249 8.17 -1.90 -14.38
CA GLU A 249 8.15 -1.97 -12.92
C GLU A 249 7.91 -3.41 -12.46
N TYR A 250 6.93 -4.09 -13.09
CA TYR A 250 6.65 -5.50 -12.79
C TYR A 250 7.85 -6.41 -13.13
N LEU A 251 8.49 -6.24 -14.28
CA LEU A 251 9.66 -7.05 -14.62
C LEU A 251 10.89 -6.73 -13.75
N TYR A 252 11.04 -5.50 -13.29
CA TYR A 252 12.04 -5.15 -12.28
C TYR A 252 11.77 -5.91 -10.98
N TYR A 253 10.53 -5.86 -10.47
CA TYR A 253 10.10 -6.60 -9.27
C TYR A 253 10.35 -8.10 -9.39
N ILE A 254 9.99 -8.69 -10.55
CA ILE A 254 10.24 -10.12 -10.81
C ILE A 254 11.73 -10.44 -10.82
N LYS A 255 12.54 -9.61 -11.49
CA LYS A 255 13.98 -9.80 -11.53
C LYS A 255 14.61 -9.75 -10.14
N GLU A 256 14.11 -8.84 -9.31
CA GLU A 256 14.63 -8.59 -7.95
C GLU A 256 14.30 -9.73 -6.99
N PHE A 257 13.04 -10.18 -6.96
CA PHE A 257 12.57 -11.14 -5.95
C PHE A 257 12.35 -12.55 -6.48
N PHE A 258 12.08 -12.72 -7.77
CA PHE A 258 11.68 -13.99 -8.38
C PHE A 258 12.44 -14.27 -9.70
N PRO A 259 13.79 -14.16 -9.72
CA PRO A 259 14.56 -14.17 -10.96
C PRO A 259 14.36 -15.43 -11.81
N LYS A 260 14.08 -16.56 -11.18
CA LYS A 260 13.78 -17.82 -11.89
C LYS A 260 12.47 -17.79 -12.67
N GLU A 261 11.59 -16.83 -12.38
CA GLU A 261 10.28 -16.67 -13.04
C GLU A 261 10.31 -15.52 -14.08
N TYR A 262 11.45 -14.84 -14.26
CA TYR A 262 11.53 -13.68 -15.15
C TYR A 262 11.11 -13.98 -16.57
N ALA A 263 11.69 -15.00 -17.20
CA ALA A 263 11.40 -15.36 -18.59
C ALA A 263 9.93 -15.76 -18.77
N SER A 264 9.38 -16.56 -17.85
CA SER A 264 7.97 -16.94 -17.89
C SER A 264 7.02 -15.76 -17.66
N SER A 265 7.37 -14.84 -16.76
CA SER A 265 6.58 -13.63 -16.50
C SER A 265 6.59 -12.68 -17.70
N TRP A 266 7.76 -12.48 -18.32
CA TRP A 266 7.89 -11.74 -19.56
C TRP A 266 7.02 -12.34 -20.68
N PHE A 267 7.12 -13.64 -20.90
CA PHE A 267 6.33 -14.35 -21.91
C PHE A 267 4.82 -14.22 -21.63
N LYS A 268 4.38 -14.42 -20.39
CA LYS A 268 2.99 -14.28 -19.97
C LYS A 268 2.45 -12.88 -20.24
N LEU A 269 3.21 -11.83 -19.95
CA LEU A 269 2.80 -10.44 -20.23
C LEU A 269 2.55 -10.21 -21.72
N TRP A 270 3.45 -10.68 -22.57
CA TRP A 270 3.30 -10.54 -24.00
C TRP A 270 2.21 -11.44 -24.58
N LEU A 271 2.10 -12.68 -24.12
CA LEU A 271 1.01 -13.58 -24.51
C LEU A 271 -0.37 -12.97 -24.20
N LYS A 272 -0.56 -12.45 -23.01
CA LYS A 272 -1.77 -11.73 -22.61
C LYS A 272 -2.06 -10.55 -23.55
N THR A 273 -1.04 -9.80 -23.95
CA THR A 273 -1.17 -8.59 -24.74
C THR A 273 -1.47 -8.90 -26.20
N ILE A 274 -0.78 -9.88 -26.80
CA ILE A 274 -0.90 -10.21 -28.22
C ILE A 274 -2.09 -11.14 -28.47
N CYS A 275 -2.25 -12.17 -27.64
CA CYS A 275 -3.26 -13.22 -27.80
C CYS A 275 -4.12 -13.38 -26.54
N PRO A 276 -4.95 -12.37 -26.15
CA PRO A 276 -5.74 -12.43 -24.92
C PRO A 276 -6.72 -13.60 -24.88
N GLN A 277 -7.30 -13.98 -26.02
CA GLN A 277 -8.22 -15.14 -26.11
C GLN A 277 -7.53 -16.46 -25.80
N LEU A 278 -6.27 -16.63 -26.24
CA LEU A 278 -5.47 -17.79 -25.91
C LEU A 278 -5.13 -17.81 -24.42
N TRP A 279 -4.80 -16.65 -23.87
CA TRP A 279 -4.52 -16.51 -22.44
C TRP A 279 -5.72 -16.92 -21.56
N GLU A 280 -6.93 -16.50 -21.90
CA GLU A 280 -8.15 -16.84 -21.15
C GLU A 280 -8.40 -18.37 -21.12
N ARG A 281 -8.09 -19.08 -22.21
CA ARG A 281 -8.18 -20.55 -22.27
C ARG A 281 -7.14 -21.26 -21.39
N PHE A 282 -6.00 -20.64 -21.12
CA PHE A 282 -4.97 -21.24 -20.22
C PHE A 282 -5.19 -20.90 -18.75
N LYS A 283 -6.04 -19.94 -18.44
CA LYS A 283 -6.36 -19.53 -17.06
C LYS A 283 -7.54 -20.30 -16.47
N SER A 284 -8.40 -20.89 -17.31
CA SER A 284 -9.49 -21.80 -16.93
C SER A 284 -8.94 -23.23 -16.71
#